data_7546b94438f2e380491b376f7734d272
#
_entry.id   7546b94438f2e380491b376f7734d272
#
_cell.length_a   1.000
_cell.length_b   1.000
_cell.length_c   1.000
_cell.angle_alpha   90.00
_cell.angle_beta   90.00
_cell.angle_gamma   90.00
#
_symmetry.space_group_name_H-M   'P 1'
#
loop_
_entity.id
_entity.type
_entity.pdbx_description
1 polymer ?
#
loop_
_entity_poly.entity_id
_entity_poly.type
_entity_poly.pdbx_seq_one_letter_code
_entity_poly.pdbx_strand_id
1 'polypeptide(L)'
;MKKYITLCFALVLMAACQYKEDPVFEQKPTERTLSVLGKYKEVLEGHDGYWLLTYYPEEYRDGFWVYPYYPSVFTSTNEYPKYHRAIGGYNFVLKFSDGKVTTSSEVSTTNAEDTSRFIYSLAEFPILSFNTYGEILHHFSHVTSMFPNAKGGEVDFIITKEENGVFTLKGKKNENIMTLSKLTTDRETFLNKIRENSKLLKNKGLSPISVGGVEVTLDLFPSARQLAFIYEAGHKYEQQAFIFTEKGIKLYEPVTINGQTFTEFYFNDAKTALTTPDGKISSTLVAAPFVPVAGHNMEVWFIDQYVSPSLLASFNTARRRTARLLPGYTLSEQLLLLTMDGNEEETNTGFYMENAYDTDPSYIWKSYYMMDFVGVAGATDQVKILINNPKDEGNYLFYSREPIEKFMTDLAKQSPYKVEEHSDEYYKLTAVRDANVWFLVKK
;
A
#
# COMPACT_ATOMS: atom_id res chain seq x y z
N MET A 1 70.67 -28.79 27.66
CA MET A 1 70.01 -28.88 26.38
C MET A 1 68.52 -28.54 26.44
N LYS A 2 67.73 -29.09 27.36
CA LYS A 2 66.23 -28.78 27.41
C LYS A 2 65.90 -27.30 27.58
N LYS A 3 66.65 -26.50 28.33
CA LYS A 3 66.37 -25.05 28.51
C LYS A 3 66.56 -24.21 27.25
N TYR A 4 67.44 -24.57 26.35
CA TYR A 4 67.66 -23.82 25.10
C TYR A 4 66.62 -24.16 24.04
N ILE A 5 66.08 -25.39 24.06
CA ILE A 5 64.99 -25.80 23.16
C ILE A 5 63.70 -25.03 23.49
N THR A 6 63.40 -24.83 24.77
CA THR A 6 62.22 -24.06 25.20
C THR A 6 62.33 -22.56 24.82
N LEU A 7 63.58 -22.01 24.95
CA LEU A 7 63.82 -20.61 24.56
C LEU A 7 63.69 -20.39 23.04
N CYS A 8 64.22 -21.33 22.24
CA CYS A 8 64.05 -21.27 20.78
C CYS A 8 62.57 -21.42 20.33
N PHE A 9 61.77 -22.27 21.01
CA PHE A 9 60.34 -22.43 20.72
C PHE A 9 59.55 -21.17 21.08
N ALA A 10 59.90 -20.49 22.19
CA ALA A 10 59.26 -19.22 22.57
C ALA A 10 59.61 -18.07 21.60
N LEU A 11 60.82 -18.03 21.07
CA LEU A 11 61.24 -17.06 20.07
C LEU A 11 60.55 -17.28 18.71
N VAL A 12 60.34 -18.53 18.30
CA VAL A 12 59.59 -18.85 17.06
C VAL A 12 58.11 -18.50 17.19
N LEU A 13 57.49 -18.70 18.37
CA LEU A 13 56.11 -18.31 18.63
C LEU A 13 55.91 -16.78 18.64
N MET A 14 56.90 -16.01 19.08
CA MET A 14 56.84 -14.55 19.02
C MET A 14 57.06 -13.99 17.61
N ALA A 15 57.79 -14.68 16.75
CA ALA A 15 57.96 -14.30 15.35
C ALA A 15 56.73 -14.61 14.50
N ALA A 16 55.93 -15.61 14.88
CA ALA A 16 54.69 -15.95 14.17
C ALA A 16 53.55 -14.91 14.36
N CYS A 17 53.64 -14.06 15.41
CA CYS A 17 52.66 -12.99 15.64
C CYS A 17 52.91 -11.69 14.83
N GLN A 18 53.94 -11.65 14.00
CA GLN A 18 54.29 -10.50 13.18
C GLN A 18 53.95 -10.70 11.67
N TYR A 19 53.01 -11.59 11.36
CA TYR A 19 52.50 -11.62 10.00
C TYR A 19 51.66 -10.34 9.80
N LYS A 20 52.32 -9.29 9.35
CA LYS A 20 51.62 -8.16 8.75
C LYS A 20 51.08 -8.68 7.44
N GLU A 21 49.79 -8.97 7.39
CA GLU A 21 49.10 -9.09 6.11
C GLU A 21 49.31 -7.77 5.37
N ASP A 22 49.92 -7.82 4.20
CA ASP A 22 49.98 -6.66 3.34
C ASP A 22 48.54 -6.21 3.09
N PRO A 23 48.18 -4.96 3.39
CA PRO A 23 46.80 -4.52 3.25
C PRO A 23 46.42 -4.65 1.78
N VAL A 24 45.45 -5.50 1.49
CA VAL A 24 44.86 -5.67 0.13
C VAL A 24 44.35 -4.34 -0.42
N PHE A 25 44.17 -3.35 0.45
CA PHE A 25 43.69 -2.02 0.13
C PHE A 25 44.60 -0.95 0.74
N GLU A 26 44.88 0.10 0.02
CA GLU A 26 45.70 1.23 0.46
C GLU A 26 45.12 1.97 1.68
N GLN A 27 43.76 1.95 1.83
CA GLN A 27 43.05 2.61 2.95
C GLN A 27 42.48 1.60 3.92
N LYS A 28 42.47 1.94 5.21
CA LYS A 28 41.78 1.18 6.24
C LYS A 28 40.28 1.06 5.96
N PRO A 29 39.59 0.00 6.37
CA PRO A 29 38.16 -0.16 6.17
C PRO A 29 37.35 1.06 6.61
N THR A 30 37.65 1.62 7.79
CA THR A 30 36.99 2.83 8.33
C THR A 30 37.19 4.07 7.44
N GLU A 31 38.40 4.27 6.90
CA GLU A 31 38.70 5.43 6.01
C GLU A 31 37.95 5.32 4.69
N ARG A 32 37.90 4.10 4.12
CA ARG A 32 37.13 3.84 2.88
C ARG A 32 35.64 4.13 3.09
N THR A 33 35.12 3.72 4.20
CA THR A 33 33.71 3.95 4.54
C THR A 33 33.40 5.42 4.74
N LEU A 34 34.22 6.16 5.49
CA LEU A 34 34.05 7.59 5.66
C LEU A 34 34.14 8.33 4.32
N SER A 35 35.03 7.87 3.42
CA SER A 35 35.12 8.40 2.07
C SER A 35 33.84 8.18 1.25
N VAL A 36 33.22 6.99 1.33
CA VAL A 36 31.96 6.68 0.65
C VAL A 36 30.80 7.52 1.21
N LEU A 37 30.69 7.62 2.54
CA LEU A 37 29.66 8.47 3.17
C LEU A 37 29.84 9.95 2.79
N GLY A 38 31.10 10.43 2.72
CA GLY A 38 31.42 11.78 2.28
C GLY A 38 30.97 12.05 0.85
N LYS A 39 31.19 11.11 -0.07
CA LYS A 39 30.69 11.20 -1.45
C LYS A 39 29.17 11.26 -1.54
N TYR A 40 28.47 10.42 -0.79
CA TYR A 40 26.99 10.43 -0.78
C TYR A 40 26.47 11.77 -0.28
N LYS A 41 27.07 12.29 0.79
CA LYS A 41 26.72 13.62 1.31
C LYS A 41 26.94 14.70 0.25
N GLU A 42 28.11 14.72 -0.38
CA GLU A 42 28.45 15.66 -1.45
C GLU A 42 27.47 15.59 -2.63
N VAL A 43 27.10 14.40 -3.07
CA VAL A 43 26.14 14.21 -4.16
C VAL A 43 24.76 14.71 -3.77
N LEU A 44 24.27 14.38 -2.57
CA LEU A 44 22.91 14.75 -2.12
C LEU A 44 22.78 16.23 -1.79
N GLU A 45 23.72 16.81 -1.03
CA GLU A 45 23.69 18.21 -0.64
C GLU A 45 24.25 19.14 -1.74
N GLY A 46 25.10 18.66 -2.62
CA GLY A 46 25.66 19.43 -3.74
C GLY A 46 24.69 19.64 -4.92
N HIS A 47 23.50 19.06 -4.86
CA HIS A 47 22.46 19.27 -5.85
C HIS A 47 21.52 20.39 -5.44
N ASP A 48 21.50 21.51 -6.17
CA ASP A 48 20.64 22.66 -5.89
C ASP A 48 19.13 22.39 -6.07
N GLY A 49 18.78 21.31 -6.79
CA GLY A 49 17.41 20.91 -7.07
C GLY A 49 16.82 19.98 -6.01
N TYR A 50 15.72 19.40 -6.37
CA TYR A 50 15.02 18.42 -5.54
C TYR A 50 15.35 16.98 -5.96
N TRP A 51 15.21 16.09 -5.01
CA TRP A 51 15.31 14.65 -5.18
C TRP A 51 13.92 14.03 -5.10
N LEU A 52 13.65 13.04 -5.93
CA LEU A 52 12.44 12.24 -5.89
C LEU A 52 12.73 10.89 -5.23
N LEU A 53 12.14 10.65 -4.08
CA LEU A 53 12.13 9.36 -3.42
C LEU A 53 10.84 8.63 -3.81
N THR A 54 10.98 7.51 -4.53
CA THR A 54 9.87 6.57 -4.73
C THR A 54 9.75 5.73 -3.48
N TYR A 55 8.76 6.02 -2.66
CA TYR A 55 8.62 5.45 -1.34
C TYR A 55 7.54 4.37 -1.33
N TYR A 56 7.88 3.19 -0.84
CA TYR A 56 6.91 2.10 -0.65
C TYR A 56 6.88 1.74 0.83
N PRO A 57 5.84 2.16 1.57
CA PRO A 57 5.66 1.73 2.94
C PRO A 57 5.34 0.23 2.96
N GLU A 58 5.70 -0.41 3.99
CA GLU A 58 5.55 -1.84 4.29
C GLU A 58 5.73 -2.81 3.12
N GLU A 59 6.71 -3.67 3.25
CA GLU A 59 6.76 -4.94 2.59
C GLU A 59 6.38 -6.03 3.61
N TYR A 60 5.93 -7.13 3.06
CA TYR A 60 5.55 -8.38 3.65
C TYR A 60 5.99 -8.62 5.12
N ARG A 61 5.03 -8.92 5.97
CA ARG A 61 5.21 -9.69 7.21
C ARG A 61 4.49 -11.02 7.08
N ASP A 62 5.15 -12.12 7.51
CA ASP A 62 4.51 -13.43 7.64
C ASP A 62 3.18 -13.30 8.40
N GLY A 63 2.09 -13.76 7.80
CA GLY A 63 0.76 -13.69 8.39
C GLY A 63 -0.12 -12.52 7.93
N PHE A 64 0.35 -11.67 7.04
CA PHE A 64 -0.44 -10.63 6.43
C PHE A 64 -1.11 -11.12 5.14
N TRP A 65 -2.42 -11.18 5.15
CA TRP A 65 -3.22 -11.66 4.04
C TRP A 65 -3.94 -10.47 3.39
N VAL A 66 -3.55 -10.08 2.17
CA VAL A 66 -4.53 -9.55 1.24
C VAL A 66 -5.21 -10.78 0.66
N TYR A 67 -6.46 -11.00 0.97
CA TYR A 67 -7.20 -12.04 0.31
C TYR A 67 -7.33 -11.64 -1.16
N PRO A 68 -6.72 -12.38 -2.10
CA PRO A 68 -7.17 -12.27 -3.45
C PRO A 68 -8.61 -12.74 -3.44
N TYR A 69 -9.47 -11.89 -3.89
CA TYR A 69 -10.91 -12.02 -3.87
C TYR A 69 -11.44 -13.17 -4.75
N TYR A 70 -10.56 -13.91 -5.41
CA TYR A 70 -10.95 -14.95 -6.37
C TYR A 70 -10.86 -16.34 -5.76
N PRO A 71 -12.00 -16.93 -5.30
CA PRO A 71 -12.01 -18.29 -4.78
C PRO A 71 -11.63 -19.36 -5.80
N SER A 72 -11.66 -19.04 -7.11
CA SER A 72 -11.24 -19.95 -8.18
C SER A 72 -9.72 -20.13 -8.29
N VAL A 73 -8.92 -19.22 -7.68
CA VAL A 73 -7.45 -19.31 -7.67
C VAL A 73 -6.94 -20.17 -6.51
N PHE A 74 -7.77 -20.42 -5.50
CA PHE A 74 -7.41 -21.23 -4.34
C PHE A 74 -7.93 -22.65 -4.54
N THR A 75 -7.09 -23.49 -5.10
CA THR A 75 -7.23 -24.95 -4.93
C THR A 75 -6.95 -25.30 -3.47
N SER A 76 -7.55 -26.36 -2.98
CA SER A 76 -7.59 -26.85 -1.60
C SER A 76 -6.26 -27.13 -0.90
N THR A 77 -5.14 -26.70 -1.43
CA THR A 77 -3.85 -26.71 -0.77
C THR A 77 -3.64 -25.37 -0.09
N ASN A 78 -3.48 -25.36 1.23
CA ASN A 78 -3.29 -24.20 2.09
C ASN A 78 -2.02 -23.36 1.81
N GLU A 79 -1.49 -23.40 0.59
CA GLU A 79 -0.40 -22.56 0.16
C GLU A 79 -0.96 -21.29 -0.47
N TYR A 80 -1.07 -20.27 0.32
CA TYR A 80 -1.37 -18.92 -0.16
C TYR A 80 -0.17 -18.40 -0.94
N PRO A 81 -0.38 -17.80 -2.11
CA PRO A 81 0.72 -17.19 -2.85
C PRO A 81 1.46 -16.18 -1.98
N LYS A 82 2.78 -16.28 -1.93
CA LYS A 82 3.62 -15.26 -1.30
C LYS A 82 3.61 -14.04 -2.23
N TYR A 83 2.81 -13.04 -1.89
CA TYR A 83 2.83 -11.78 -2.62
C TYR A 83 3.83 -10.83 -1.99
N HIS A 84 4.72 -10.29 -2.79
CA HIS A 84 5.50 -9.13 -2.41
C HIS A 84 4.54 -7.94 -2.27
N ARG A 85 4.57 -7.26 -1.13
CA ARG A 85 3.57 -6.24 -0.83
C ARG A 85 4.21 -4.99 -0.30
N ALA A 86 4.50 -4.13 -1.20
CA ALA A 86 4.43 -2.73 -0.88
C ALA A 86 2.94 -2.35 -0.81
N ILE A 87 2.51 -1.66 0.23
CA ILE A 87 1.24 -0.97 0.24
C ILE A 87 1.42 0.25 -0.65
N GLY A 88 1.11 0.16 -1.93
CA GLY A 88 1.18 1.28 -2.85
C GLY A 88 2.45 2.15 -2.78
N GLY A 89 2.80 2.79 -3.83
CA GLY A 89 3.94 3.70 -3.85
C GLY A 89 3.51 5.16 -3.67
N TYR A 90 4.37 5.94 -3.00
CA TYR A 90 4.16 7.37 -2.77
C TYR A 90 5.41 8.16 -3.15
N ASN A 91 5.19 9.36 -3.65
CA ASN A 91 6.25 10.25 -4.08
C ASN A 91 6.61 11.23 -2.96
N PHE A 92 7.86 11.21 -2.52
CA PHE A 92 8.41 12.22 -1.61
C PHE A 92 9.45 13.04 -2.37
N VAL A 93 9.30 14.34 -2.30
CA VAL A 93 10.22 15.30 -2.91
C VAL A 93 11.08 15.90 -1.80
N LEU A 94 12.38 15.66 -1.89
CA LEU A 94 13.36 15.96 -0.86
C LEU A 94 14.35 17.01 -1.33
N LYS A 95 14.73 17.95 -0.46
CA LYS A 95 15.87 18.85 -0.68
C LYS A 95 16.81 18.78 0.50
N PHE A 96 18.05 18.39 0.24
CA PHE A 96 19.09 18.27 1.26
C PHE A 96 19.92 19.54 1.35
N SER A 97 20.13 20.05 2.55
CA SER A 97 21.01 21.21 2.83
C SER A 97 21.41 21.22 4.29
N ASP A 98 22.71 21.39 4.57
CA ASP A 98 23.26 21.60 5.92
C ASP A 98 22.80 20.58 6.97
N GLY A 99 22.75 19.30 6.60
CA GLY A 99 22.29 18.22 7.47
C GLY A 99 20.80 18.23 7.76
N LYS A 100 20.03 18.98 6.98
CA LYS A 100 18.57 19.03 7.02
C LYS A 100 18.01 18.56 5.68
N VAL A 101 16.84 17.96 5.74
CA VAL A 101 16.04 17.62 4.57
C VAL A 101 14.70 18.34 4.66
N THR A 102 14.36 19.10 3.63
CA THR A 102 13.02 19.65 3.45
C THR A 102 12.23 18.68 2.59
N THR A 103 11.05 18.30 3.04
CA THR A 103 10.22 17.25 2.42
C THR A 103 8.86 17.82 2.05
N SER A 104 8.40 17.48 0.87
CA SER A 104 7.00 17.59 0.44
C SER A 104 6.56 16.30 -0.22
N SER A 105 5.27 16.02 -0.22
CA SER A 105 4.76 14.76 -0.76
C SER A 105 3.32 14.93 -1.23
N GLU A 106 2.88 14.01 -2.06
CA GLU A 106 1.48 13.86 -2.43
C GLU A 106 0.59 13.36 -1.28
N VAL A 107 1.17 12.85 -0.17
CA VAL A 107 0.40 12.52 1.04
C VAL A 107 -0.20 13.77 1.71
N SER A 108 0.34 14.94 1.43
CA SER A 108 -0.26 16.22 1.83
C SER A 108 -1.14 16.78 0.71
N THR A 109 -2.33 17.27 1.05
CA THR A 109 -3.24 17.90 0.08
C THR A 109 -2.78 19.25 -0.40
N THR A 110 -1.86 19.84 0.32
CA THR A 110 -1.24 21.13 0.01
C THR A 110 0.20 20.92 -0.45
N ASN A 111 0.82 21.96 -0.99
CA ASN A 111 2.25 21.98 -1.26
C ASN A 111 3.08 22.30 0.00
N ALA A 112 2.60 21.86 1.16
CA ALA A 112 3.28 22.03 2.44
C ALA A 112 4.66 21.35 2.41
N GLU A 113 5.54 21.89 3.20
CA GLU A 113 6.88 21.36 3.44
C GLU A 113 7.09 21.16 4.93
N ASP A 114 7.77 20.10 5.28
CA ASP A 114 8.34 19.95 6.60
C ASP A 114 9.86 19.80 6.54
N THR A 115 10.50 19.92 7.68
CA THR A 115 11.96 19.82 7.75
C THR A 115 12.37 18.86 8.84
N SER A 116 13.19 17.89 8.45
CA SER A 116 13.79 16.90 9.33
C SER A 116 15.31 17.02 9.30
N ARG A 117 15.99 16.46 10.30
CA ARG A 117 17.43 16.25 10.23
C ARG A 117 17.73 14.88 9.69
N PHE A 118 18.77 14.77 8.90
CA PHE A 118 19.28 13.50 8.47
C PHE A 118 20.73 13.29 8.90
N ILE A 119 21.10 12.05 9.02
CA ILE A 119 22.46 11.64 9.33
C ILE A 119 22.86 10.48 8.42
N TYR A 120 24.13 10.40 8.15
CA TYR A 120 24.73 9.18 7.60
C TYR A 120 25.37 8.40 8.74
N SER A 121 25.06 7.14 8.81
CA SER A 121 25.71 6.21 9.73
C SER A 121 26.27 5.03 8.97
N LEU A 122 27.20 4.35 9.60
CA LEU A 122 27.75 3.11 9.11
C LEU A 122 27.51 2.03 10.14
N ALA A 123 26.77 1.00 9.71
CA ALA A 123 26.80 -0.29 10.38
C ALA A 123 27.56 -1.26 9.47
N GLU A 124 26.92 -2.30 8.99
CA GLU A 124 27.46 -3.18 7.96
C GLU A 124 27.43 -2.51 6.57
N PHE A 125 26.44 -1.62 6.34
CA PHE A 125 26.24 -0.85 5.10
C PHE A 125 26.04 0.63 5.41
N PRO A 126 26.27 1.52 4.41
CA PRO A 126 25.90 2.93 4.52
C PRO A 126 24.39 3.10 4.74
N ILE A 127 24.04 3.88 5.76
CA ILE A 127 22.64 4.14 6.13
C ILE A 127 22.38 5.65 6.08
N LEU A 128 21.34 6.04 5.38
CA LEU A 128 20.73 7.36 5.44
C LEU A 128 19.56 7.30 6.42
N SER A 129 19.64 8.04 7.52
CA SER A 129 18.62 8.06 8.58
C SER A 129 17.99 9.44 8.70
N PHE A 130 16.67 9.49 8.82
CA PHE A 130 15.91 10.69 9.13
C PHE A 130 15.51 10.65 10.60
N ASN A 131 16.23 11.39 11.45
CA ASN A 131 16.21 11.20 12.91
C ASN A 131 15.44 12.28 13.68
N THR A 132 14.90 13.28 13.01
CA THR A 132 14.02 14.28 13.62
C THR A 132 12.65 14.16 12.97
N TYR A 133 11.61 14.09 13.79
CA TYR A 133 10.25 13.96 13.31
C TYR A 133 9.86 15.09 12.35
N GLY A 134 9.31 14.72 11.21
CA GLY A 134 8.62 15.56 10.25
C GLY A 134 7.30 14.89 9.89
N GLU A 135 6.22 15.62 9.89
CA GLU A 135 4.86 15.08 9.70
C GLU A 135 4.71 14.40 8.34
N ILE A 136 5.23 15.03 7.29
CA ILE A 136 5.15 14.49 5.92
C ILE A 136 6.10 13.32 5.77
N LEU A 137 7.38 13.49 6.11
CA LEU A 137 8.40 12.46 5.90
C LEU A 137 8.12 11.18 6.70
N HIS A 138 7.57 11.34 7.91
CA HIS A 138 7.28 10.23 8.81
C HIS A 138 5.81 9.78 8.77
N HIS A 139 5.05 10.21 7.76
CA HIS A 139 3.62 9.89 7.63
C HIS A 139 3.32 8.39 7.82
N PHE A 140 4.12 7.51 7.22
CA PHE A 140 3.94 6.06 7.33
C PHE A 140 4.65 5.42 8.52
N SER A 141 5.61 6.08 9.14
CA SER A 141 6.37 5.56 10.28
C SER A 141 5.88 6.07 11.62
N HIS A 142 4.95 7.06 11.62
CA HIS A 142 4.40 7.64 12.84
C HIS A 142 3.32 6.74 13.45
N VAL A 143 3.47 6.48 14.74
CA VAL A 143 2.47 5.74 15.54
C VAL A 143 1.35 6.69 15.94
N THR A 144 0.12 6.31 15.66
CA THR A 144 -1.08 7.03 16.10
C THR A 144 -1.97 6.11 16.93
N SER A 145 -3.00 6.65 17.59
CA SER A 145 -4.01 5.83 18.26
C SER A 145 -4.76 4.91 17.30
N MET A 146 -4.89 5.32 16.04
CA MET A 146 -5.50 4.53 14.97
C MET A 146 -4.55 3.48 14.40
N PHE A 147 -3.25 3.76 14.38
CA PHE A 147 -2.20 2.90 13.82
C PHE A 147 -1.08 2.68 14.83
N PRO A 148 -1.29 1.84 15.87
CA PRO A 148 -0.32 1.66 16.95
C PRO A 148 0.98 0.99 16.51
N ASN A 149 1.01 0.37 15.34
CA ASN A 149 2.21 -0.20 14.73
C ASN A 149 2.76 0.66 13.57
N ALA A 150 2.23 1.88 13.41
CA ALA A 150 2.42 2.72 12.24
C ALA A 150 1.91 2.07 10.94
N LYS A 151 2.15 2.70 9.79
CA LYS A 151 1.68 2.21 8.48
C LYS A 151 2.82 1.53 7.69
N GLY A 152 3.75 0.88 8.36
CA GLY A 152 4.86 0.20 7.70
C GLY A 152 5.93 1.13 7.10
N GLY A 153 6.08 2.33 7.65
CA GLY A 153 7.07 3.30 7.19
C GLY A 153 8.49 3.01 7.66
N GLU A 154 9.45 3.57 6.94
CA GLU A 154 10.89 3.51 7.19
C GLU A 154 11.42 4.88 7.62
N VAL A 155 12.43 4.86 8.47
CA VAL A 155 13.19 6.05 8.86
C VAL A 155 14.68 5.87 8.56
N ASP A 156 15.13 4.63 8.41
CA ASP A 156 16.50 4.23 8.11
C ASP A 156 16.55 3.53 6.76
N PHE A 157 17.39 4.04 5.86
CA PHE A 157 17.52 3.55 4.50
C PHE A 157 18.95 3.10 4.23
N ILE A 158 19.13 1.81 3.98
CA ILE A 158 20.42 1.24 3.55
C ILE A 158 20.65 1.65 2.10
N ILE A 159 21.76 2.33 1.84
CA ILE A 159 22.17 2.65 0.47
C ILE A 159 22.84 1.40 -0.11
N THR A 160 22.16 0.70 -0.99
CA THR A 160 22.67 -0.54 -1.60
C THR A 160 23.46 -0.28 -2.87
N LYS A 161 23.12 0.78 -3.59
CA LYS A 161 23.76 1.14 -4.86
C LYS A 161 23.60 2.63 -5.14
N GLU A 162 24.61 3.21 -5.79
CA GLU A 162 24.52 4.52 -6.46
C GLU A 162 25.04 4.34 -7.87
N GLU A 163 24.26 4.70 -8.86
CA GLU A 163 24.60 4.57 -10.26
C GLU A 163 23.95 5.71 -11.07
N ASN A 164 24.80 6.46 -11.76
CA ASN A 164 24.37 7.60 -12.59
C ASN A 164 23.51 8.63 -11.83
N GLY A 165 23.80 8.86 -10.55
CA GLY A 165 23.05 9.79 -9.69
C GLY A 165 21.70 9.27 -9.21
N VAL A 166 21.43 7.98 -9.38
CA VAL A 166 20.28 7.28 -8.81
C VAL A 166 20.75 6.40 -7.67
N PHE A 167 20.19 6.61 -6.49
CA PHE A 167 20.44 5.76 -5.33
C PHE A 167 19.35 4.68 -5.27
N THR A 168 19.78 3.43 -5.09
CA THR A 168 18.90 2.34 -4.69
C THR A 168 18.98 2.22 -3.19
N LEU A 169 17.85 2.37 -2.54
CA LEU A 169 17.69 2.33 -1.10
C LEU A 169 16.92 1.07 -0.72
N LYS A 170 17.30 0.47 0.41
CA LYS A 170 16.57 -0.62 1.04
C LYS A 170 16.12 -0.18 2.42
N GLY A 171 14.85 -0.28 2.73
CA GLY A 171 14.33 -0.04 4.07
C GLY A 171 15.00 -0.98 5.08
N LYS A 172 15.46 -0.46 6.20
CA LYS A 172 16.16 -1.26 7.21
C LYS A 172 15.22 -2.18 7.98
N LYS A 173 13.98 -1.75 8.17
CA LYS A 173 12.96 -2.49 8.93
C LYS A 173 12.15 -3.45 8.05
N ASN A 174 11.66 -2.95 6.91
CA ASN A 174 10.70 -3.65 6.06
C ASN A 174 11.32 -4.18 4.76
N GLU A 175 12.59 -3.88 4.49
CA GLU A 175 13.40 -4.37 3.36
C GLU A 175 12.92 -3.93 1.96
N ASN A 176 11.93 -3.02 1.86
CA ASN A 176 11.42 -2.51 0.60
C ASN A 176 12.51 -1.82 -0.21
N ILE A 177 12.48 -2.03 -1.50
CA ILE A 177 13.41 -1.35 -2.42
C ILE A 177 12.78 -0.05 -2.90
N MET A 178 13.51 1.02 -2.76
CA MET A 178 13.12 2.37 -3.12
C MET A 178 14.21 3.01 -3.97
N THR A 179 13.86 4.04 -4.71
CA THR A 179 14.85 4.81 -5.48
C THR A 179 14.82 6.27 -5.09
N LEU A 180 16.00 6.88 -5.03
CA LEU A 180 16.17 8.31 -4.85
C LEU A 180 16.91 8.86 -6.06
N SER A 181 16.25 9.68 -6.86
CA SER A 181 16.75 10.24 -8.11
C SER A 181 16.51 11.75 -8.16
N LYS A 182 17.26 12.46 -9.03
CA LYS A 182 17.03 13.89 -9.23
C LYS A 182 15.66 14.14 -9.84
N LEU A 183 14.88 15.04 -9.25
CA LEU A 183 13.64 15.51 -9.85
C LEU A 183 13.97 16.51 -10.96
N THR A 184 13.45 16.26 -12.16
CA THR A 184 13.70 17.09 -13.34
C THR A 184 12.61 18.13 -13.60
N THR A 185 11.44 17.92 -13.03
CA THR A 185 10.29 18.82 -13.13
C THR A 185 10.24 19.71 -11.89
N ASP A 186 9.61 20.88 -12.01
CA ASP A 186 9.31 21.70 -10.84
C ASP A 186 8.50 20.93 -9.81
N ARG A 187 8.85 21.07 -8.53
CA ARG A 187 8.27 20.34 -7.41
C ARG A 187 6.74 20.43 -7.36
N GLU A 188 6.20 21.64 -7.43
CA GLU A 188 4.75 21.87 -7.31
C GLU A 188 4.01 21.32 -8.52
N THR A 189 4.55 21.56 -9.71
CA THR A 189 4.03 21.01 -10.97
C THR A 189 4.00 19.48 -10.91
N PHE A 190 5.08 18.85 -10.45
CA PHE A 190 5.16 17.40 -10.27
C PHE A 190 4.07 16.89 -9.31
N LEU A 191 4.03 17.40 -8.07
CA LEU A 191 3.09 16.93 -7.06
C LEU A 191 1.64 17.16 -7.44
N ASN A 192 1.32 18.31 -8.05
CA ASN A 192 -0.02 18.58 -8.55
C ASN A 192 -0.42 17.58 -9.64
N LYS A 193 0.51 17.23 -10.54
CA LYS A 193 0.27 16.22 -11.57
C LYS A 193 0.01 14.84 -11.00
N ILE A 194 0.76 14.44 -9.99
CA ILE A 194 0.56 13.17 -9.28
C ILE A 194 -0.84 13.14 -8.64
N ARG A 195 -1.24 14.19 -7.93
CA ARG A 195 -2.57 14.30 -7.32
C ARG A 195 -3.70 14.28 -8.36
N GLU A 196 -3.52 14.95 -9.49
CA GLU A 196 -4.47 14.87 -10.61
C GLU A 196 -4.63 13.44 -11.10
N ASN A 197 -3.51 12.74 -11.35
CA ASN A 197 -3.51 11.37 -11.83
C ASN A 197 -4.17 10.41 -10.81
N SER A 198 -3.93 10.61 -9.53
CA SER A 198 -4.60 9.86 -8.46
C SER A 198 -6.13 10.05 -8.51
N LYS A 199 -6.60 11.29 -8.65
CA LYS A 199 -8.03 11.61 -8.76
C LYS A 199 -8.69 10.94 -9.98
N LEU A 200 -7.95 10.77 -11.09
CA LEU A 200 -8.48 10.11 -12.30
C LEU A 200 -8.82 8.64 -12.08
N LEU A 201 -8.10 7.94 -11.20
CA LEU A 201 -8.34 6.52 -10.91
C LEU A 201 -9.34 6.30 -9.77
N LYS A 202 -9.66 7.33 -8.99
CA LYS A 202 -10.61 7.21 -7.87
C LYS A 202 -11.95 6.65 -8.36
N ASN A 203 -12.42 5.55 -7.74
CA ASN A 203 -13.68 4.86 -8.07
C ASN A 203 -13.79 4.38 -9.52
N LYS A 204 -12.67 4.17 -10.19
CA LYS A 204 -12.63 3.59 -11.54
C LYS A 204 -12.29 2.10 -11.48
N GLY A 205 -13.00 1.35 -12.30
CA GLY A 205 -12.57 0.02 -12.72
C GLY A 205 -11.80 0.09 -14.04
N LEU A 206 -11.32 -1.04 -14.49
CA LEU A 206 -10.62 -1.22 -15.75
C LEU A 206 -11.33 -2.23 -16.64
N SER A 207 -11.35 -1.99 -17.95
CA SER A 207 -11.79 -3.01 -18.90
C SER A 207 -10.74 -4.12 -19.00
N PRO A 208 -11.16 -5.38 -19.29
CA PRO A 208 -10.22 -6.45 -19.62
C PRO A 208 -9.32 -6.07 -20.80
N ILE A 209 -8.13 -6.65 -20.84
CA ILE A 209 -7.18 -6.52 -21.93
C ILE A 209 -6.92 -7.88 -22.58
N SER A 210 -6.46 -7.89 -23.83
CA SER A 210 -6.01 -9.11 -24.51
C SER A 210 -4.49 -9.10 -24.65
N VAL A 211 -3.84 -10.16 -24.17
CA VAL A 211 -2.38 -10.31 -24.19
C VAL A 211 -2.03 -11.58 -24.95
N GLY A 212 -1.66 -11.45 -26.23
CA GLY A 212 -1.35 -12.59 -27.06
C GLY A 212 -2.51 -13.60 -27.18
N GLY A 213 -3.76 -13.12 -27.22
CA GLY A 213 -4.97 -13.95 -27.28
C GLY A 213 -5.49 -14.43 -25.92
N VAL A 214 -4.78 -14.16 -24.83
CA VAL A 214 -5.25 -14.44 -23.46
C VAL A 214 -6.00 -13.21 -22.93
N GLU A 215 -7.24 -13.42 -22.49
CA GLU A 215 -8.01 -12.40 -21.80
C GLU A 215 -7.49 -12.22 -20.38
N VAL A 216 -7.21 -10.98 -20.00
CA VAL A 216 -6.72 -10.60 -18.67
C VAL A 216 -7.69 -9.59 -18.07
N THR A 217 -8.36 -9.97 -17.01
CA THR A 217 -9.13 -9.04 -16.18
C THR A 217 -8.16 -8.24 -15.31
N LEU A 218 -8.39 -6.92 -15.23
CA LEU A 218 -7.61 -6.00 -14.41
C LEU A 218 -8.47 -5.52 -13.24
N ASP A 219 -8.08 -5.85 -12.02
CA ASP A 219 -8.70 -5.28 -10.82
C ASP A 219 -7.80 -4.18 -10.26
N LEU A 220 -8.30 -2.96 -10.36
CA LEU A 220 -7.65 -1.77 -9.84
C LEU A 220 -8.16 -1.47 -8.44
N PHE A 221 -7.24 -1.34 -7.48
CA PHE A 221 -7.47 -0.93 -6.11
C PHE A 221 -6.89 0.49 -5.92
N PRO A 222 -7.64 1.55 -6.26
CA PRO A 222 -7.10 2.89 -6.30
C PRO A 222 -6.57 3.38 -4.96
N SER A 223 -7.30 3.10 -3.88
CA SER A 223 -6.94 3.54 -2.52
C SER A 223 -5.70 2.81 -1.98
N ALA A 224 -5.58 1.51 -2.27
CA ALA A 224 -4.43 0.72 -1.89
C ALA A 224 -3.26 0.85 -2.87
N ARG A 225 -3.47 1.53 -4.01
CA ARG A 225 -2.50 1.67 -5.11
C ARG A 225 -1.95 0.32 -5.57
N GLN A 226 -2.87 -0.60 -5.85
CA GLN A 226 -2.55 -1.94 -6.31
C GLN A 226 -3.32 -2.27 -7.59
N LEU A 227 -2.70 -3.08 -8.45
CA LEU A 227 -3.27 -3.58 -9.68
C LEU A 227 -3.12 -5.10 -9.72
N ALA A 228 -4.24 -5.80 -9.85
CA ALA A 228 -4.26 -7.25 -10.01
C ALA A 228 -4.53 -7.63 -11.46
N PHE A 229 -3.81 -8.64 -11.92
CA PHE A 229 -3.94 -9.28 -13.23
C PHE A 229 -4.49 -10.68 -13.02
N ILE A 230 -5.63 -10.97 -13.65
CA ILE A 230 -6.35 -12.23 -13.49
C ILE A 230 -6.55 -12.83 -14.87
N TYR A 231 -6.03 -14.02 -15.08
CA TYR A 231 -6.03 -14.67 -16.39
C TYR A 231 -6.16 -16.18 -16.29
N GLU A 232 -6.20 -16.87 -17.41
CA GLU A 232 -6.47 -18.31 -17.51
C GLU A 232 -7.79 -18.68 -16.80
N ALA A 233 -8.90 -17.96 -17.14
CA ALA A 233 -10.22 -18.13 -16.54
C ALA A 233 -10.23 -18.03 -15.01
N GLY A 234 -9.36 -17.18 -14.44
CA GLY A 234 -9.25 -16.94 -13.01
C GLY A 234 -8.32 -17.90 -12.27
N HIS A 235 -7.62 -18.78 -12.99
CA HIS A 235 -6.67 -19.72 -12.37
C HIS A 235 -5.33 -19.10 -12.02
N LYS A 236 -5.00 -17.95 -12.63
CA LYS A 236 -3.78 -17.19 -12.31
C LYS A 236 -4.13 -15.79 -11.83
N TYR A 237 -3.42 -15.37 -10.82
CA TYR A 237 -3.59 -14.10 -10.17
C TYR A 237 -2.22 -13.51 -9.80
N GLU A 238 -1.93 -12.31 -10.29
CA GLU A 238 -0.74 -11.55 -9.93
C GLU A 238 -1.15 -10.14 -9.53
N GLN A 239 -0.72 -9.68 -8.37
CA GLN A 239 -1.04 -8.36 -7.85
C GLN A 239 0.24 -7.61 -7.55
N GLN A 240 0.31 -6.38 -8.01
CA GLN A 240 1.45 -5.50 -7.79
C GLN A 240 1.01 -4.16 -7.23
N ALA A 241 1.80 -3.64 -6.30
CA ALA A 241 1.72 -2.25 -5.91
C ALA A 241 2.13 -1.35 -7.08
N PHE A 242 1.61 -0.13 -7.12
CA PHE A 242 2.04 0.86 -8.08
C PHE A 242 2.26 2.22 -7.43
N ILE A 243 3.05 3.05 -8.07
CA ILE A 243 3.23 4.47 -7.76
C ILE A 243 2.69 5.30 -8.91
N PHE A 244 2.10 6.45 -8.60
CA PHE A 244 1.74 7.40 -9.63
C PHE A 244 2.98 8.09 -10.20
N THR A 245 2.98 8.27 -11.51
CA THR A 245 3.96 9.06 -12.26
C THR A 245 3.27 10.21 -12.97
N GLU A 246 4.02 11.14 -13.53
CA GLU A 246 3.44 12.25 -14.32
C GLU A 246 2.62 11.75 -15.52
N LYS A 247 2.92 10.55 -16.03
CA LYS A 247 2.24 9.97 -17.20
C LYS A 247 1.12 8.99 -16.83
N GLY A 248 1.16 8.37 -15.66
CA GLY A 248 0.21 7.33 -15.26
C GLY A 248 0.63 6.60 -14.00
N ILE A 249 0.81 5.28 -14.08
CA ILE A 249 1.24 4.43 -12.97
C ILE A 249 2.45 3.59 -13.36
N LYS A 250 3.32 3.32 -12.40
CA LYS A 250 4.46 2.39 -12.54
C LYS A 250 4.32 1.29 -11.50
N LEU A 251 4.43 0.03 -11.93
CA LEU A 251 4.38 -1.12 -11.04
C LEU A 251 5.64 -1.23 -10.19
N TYR A 252 5.53 -1.76 -8.99
CA TYR A 252 6.66 -2.02 -8.10
C TYR A 252 7.60 -3.07 -8.71
N GLU A 253 7.02 -4.19 -9.15
CA GLU A 253 7.74 -5.21 -9.91
C GLU A 253 7.06 -5.44 -11.28
N PRO A 254 7.82 -5.82 -12.30
CA PRO A 254 7.26 -6.17 -13.58
C PRO A 254 6.36 -7.41 -13.50
N VAL A 255 5.23 -7.38 -14.22
CA VAL A 255 4.34 -8.54 -14.42
C VAL A 255 4.51 -9.06 -15.85
N THR A 256 4.74 -10.36 -16.01
CA THR A 256 4.90 -10.96 -17.33
C THR A 256 3.79 -11.97 -17.60
N ILE A 257 2.99 -11.70 -18.63
CA ILE A 257 1.89 -12.56 -19.06
C ILE A 257 2.09 -12.90 -20.52
N ASN A 258 2.11 -14.17 -20.86
CA ASN A 258 2.26 -14.66 -22.24
C ASN A 258 3.40 -13.98 -23.04
N GLY A 259 4.55 -13.76 -22.37
CA GLY A 259 5.72 -13.12 -22.97
C GLY A 259 5.68 -11.60 -23.06
N GLN A 260 4.56 -10.95 -22.73
CA GLN A 260 4.45 -9.50 -22.61
C GLN A 260 4.74 -9.07 -21.16
N THR A 261 5.70 -8.16 -20.98
CA THR A 261 6.06 -7.62 -19.67
C THR A 261 5.44 -6.24 -19.49
N PHE A 262 4.74 -6.07 -18.37
CA PHE A 262 4.13 -4.82 -17.92
C PHE A 262 4.98 -4.23 -16.80
N THR A 263 5.43 -2.99 -16.97
CA THR A 263 6.18 -2.23 -15.97
C THR A 263 5.45 -0.97 -15.57
N GLU A 264 4.73 -0.37 -16.51
CA GLU A 264 4.04 0.90 -16.32
C GLU A 264 2.88 1.02 -17.31
N PHE A 265 1.93 1.89 -16.96
CA PHE A 265 0.80 2.27 -17.81
C PHE A 265 0.66 3.78 -17.83
N TYR A 266 0.37 4.34 -19.00
CA TYR A 266 0.19 5.77 -19.21
C TYR A 266 -1.28 6.09 -19.45
N PHE A 267 -1.75 7.20 -18.94
CA PHE A 267 -3.03 7.74 -19.37
C PHE A 267 -2.96 8.12 -20.85
N ASN A 268 -3.99 7.75 -21.61
CA ASN A 268 -4.15 8.29 -22.94
C ASN A 268 -4.44 9.80 -22.88
N ASP A 269 -4.38 10.52 -24.02
CA ASP A 269 -4.57 11.97 -24.08
C ASP A 269 -5.94 12.40 -23.56
N ALA A 270 -6.97 11.59 -23.82
CA ALA A 270 -8.34 11.84 -23.35
C ALA A 270 -8.56 11.53 -21.87
N LYS A 271 -7.57 10.95 -21.17
CA LYS A 271 -7.66 10.50 -19.76
C LYS A 271 -8.81 9.50 -19.49
N THR A 272 -9.14 8.69 -20.49
CA THR A 272 -10.19 7.68 -20.43
C THR A 272 -9.69 6.24 -20.38
N ALA A 273 -8.40 6.04 -20.54
CA ALA A 273 -7.77 4.72 -20.54
C ALA A 273 -6.35 4.76 -19.99
N LEU A 274 -5.89 3.61 -19.49
CA LEU A 274 -4.50 3.30 -19.21
C LEU A 274 -3.95 2.46 -20.36
N THR A 275 -2.82 2.85 -20.93
CA THR A 275 -2.17 2.20 -22.07
C THR A 275 -0.74 1.80 -21.72
N THR A 276 -0.23 0.71 -22.32
CA THR A 276 1.21 0.42 -22.26
C THR A 276 2.00 1.55 -22.93
N PRO A 277 3.30 1.75 -22.60
CA PRO A 277 4.12 2.81 -23.17
C PRO A 277 4.22 2.79 -24.70
N ASP A 278 4.11 1.60 -25.30
CA ASP A 278 4.08 1.41 -26.76
C ASP A 278 2.68 1.60 -27.39
N GLY A 279 1.66 1.87 -26.57
CA GLY A 279 0.28 2.12 -26.99
C GLY A 279 -0.47 0.88 -27.53
N LYS A 280 0.12 -0.32 -27.49
CA LYS A 280 -0.49 -1.51 -28.12
C LYS A 280 -1.57 -2.13 -27.27
N ILE A 281 -1.47 -2.04 -25.96
CA ILE A 281 -2.46 -2.59 -25.01
C ILE A 281 -3.06 -1.43 -24.26
N SER A 282 -4.40 -1.41 -24.21
CA SER A 282 -5.17 -0.34 -23.58
C SER A 282 -6.31 -0.91 -22.77
N SER A 283 -6.52 -0.38 -21.59
CA SER A 283 -7.65 -0.67 -20.71
C SER A 283 -8.42 0.60 -20.42
N THR A 284 -9.71 0.61 -20.73
CA THR A 284 -10.60 1.76 -20.54
C THR A 284 -10.96 1.92 -19.07
N LEU A 285 -10.97 3.16 -18.59
CA LEU A 285 -11.44 3.51 -17.26
C LEU A 285 -12.97 3.47 -17.21
N VAL A 286 -13.53 2.70 -16.31
CA VAL A 286 -14.96 2.51 -16.13
C VAL A 286 -15.40 3.16 -14.83
N ALA A 287 -16.29 4.15 -14.90
CA ALA A 287 -16.81 4.82 -13.72
C ALA A 287 -17.80 3.91 -12.96
N ALA A 288 -17.79 3.97 -11.64
CA ALA A 288 -18.84 3.38 -10.83
C ALA A 288 -20.16 4.17 -11.01
N PRO A 289 -21.31 3.50 -10.97
CA PRO A 289 -22.61 4.16 -11.12
C PRO A 289 -22.97 5.07 -9.95
N PHE A 290 -22.42 4.81 -8.78
CA PHE A 290 -22.45 5.73 -7.65
C PHE A 290 -21.08 5.81 -7.00
N VAL A 291 -20.79 6.92 -6.36
CA VAL A 291 -19.53 7.16 -5.66
C VAL A 291 -19.90 7.65 -4.27
N PRO A 292 -19.40 7.00 -3.21
CA PRO A 292 -19.50 7.56 -1.88
C PRO A 292 -18.90 8.96 -1.88
N VAL A 293 -19.68 9.95 -1.45
CA VAL A 293 -19.26 11.35 -1.44
C VAL A 293 -18.47 11.63 -0.17
N ALA A 294 -17.33 12.30 -0.29
CA ALA A 294 -16.53 12.75 0.82
C ALA A 294 -17.38 13.50 1.86
N GLY A 295 -17.20 13.16 3.14
CA GLY A 295 -17.94 13.78 4.23
C GLY A 295 -19.42 13.39 4.34
N HIS A 296 -19.90 12.50 3.48
CA HIS A 296 -21.24 11.94 3.59
C HIS A 296 -21.20 10.50 4.03
N ASN A 297 -21.88 10.23 5.15
CA ASN A 297 -22.10 8.86 5.62
C ASN A 297 -23.25 8.26 4.82
N MET A 298 -22.95 7.23 4.03
CA MET A 298 -24.00 6.41 3.42
C MET A 298 -24.31 5.27 4.40
N GLU A 299 -25.53 5.22 4.91
CA GLU A 299 -25.92 4.23 5.89
C GLU A 299 -26.42 2.94 5.25
N VAL A 300 -26.00 1.81 5.78
CA VAL A 300 -26.56 0.50 5.44
C VAL A 300 -27.12 -0.12 6.71
N TRP A 301 -28.43 -0.23 6.77
CA TRP A 301 -29.12 -0.80 7.91
C TRP A 301 -29.34 -2.31 7.71
N PHE A 302 -28.69 -3.14 8.50
CA PHE A 302 -28.84 -4.61 8.43
C PHE A 302 -30.05 -5.10 9.25
N ILE A 303 -31.22 -4.63 8.91
CA ILE A 303 -32.51 -5.06 9.45
C ILE A 303 -33.47 -5.46 8.33
N ASP A 304 -34.53 -6.18 8.65
CA ASP A 304 -35.41 -6.91 7.71
C ASP A 304 -35.88 -6.15 6.47
N GLN A 305 -36.09 -4.85 6.56
CA GLN A 305 -36.63 -4.07 5.44
C GLN A 305 -35.55 -3.48 4.51
N TYR A 306 -34.26 -3.53 4.92
CA TYR A 306 -33.16 -2.87 4.17
C TYR A 306 -32.15 -3.85 3.60
N VAL A 307 -32.24 -5.13 3.96
CA VAL A 307 -31.36 -6.17 3.42
C VAL A 307 -32.10 -7.47 3.19
N SER A 308 -31.59 -8.28 2.26
CA SER A 308 -32.16 -9.61 2.02
C SER A 308 -32.04 -10.53 3.25
N PRO A 309 -32.99 -11.46 3.43
CA PRO A 309 -33.00 -12.35 4.58
C PRO A 309 -31.72 -13.18 4.72
N SER A 310 -31.15 -13.64 3.61
CA SER A 310 -29.90 -14.42 3.59
C SER A 310 -28.71 -13.58 4.08
N LEU A 311 -28.61 -12.34 3.63
CA LEU A 311 -27.56 -11.42 3.99
C LEU A 311 -27.70 -11.00 5.46
N LEU A 312 -28.93 -10.74 5.93
CA LEU A 312 -29.22 -10.45 7.34
C LEU A 312 -28.82 -11.59 8.25
N ALA A 313 -29.16 -12.82 7.88
CA ALA A 313 -28.79 -14.01 8.66
C ALA A 313 -27.27 -14.19 8.75
N SER A 314 -26.56 -13.94 7.65
CA SER A 314 -25.09 -13.99 7.60
C SER A 314 -24.47 -12.92 8.50
N PHE A 315 -24.92 -11.67 8.41
CA PHE A 315 -24.45 -10.58 9.26
C PHE A 315 -24.70 -10.84 10.73
N ASN A 316 -25.92 -11.24 11.10
CA ASN A 316 -26.28 -11.54 12.48
C ASN A 316 -25.47 -12.72 13.05
N THR A 317 -25.09 -13.67 12.19
CA THR A 317 -24.22 -14.78 12.61
C THR A 317 -22.80 -14.28 12.86
N ALA A 318 -22.26 -13.46 11.97
CA ALA A 318 -20.94 -12.83 12.14
C ALA A 318 -20.93 -11.96 13.41
N ARG A 319 -21.93 -11.11 13.59
CA ARG A 319 -22.07 -10.23 14.75
C ARG A 319 -22.09 -11.01 16.07
N ARG A 320 -22.92 -12.06 16.18
CA ARG A 320 -22.99 -12.90 17.39
C ARG A 320 -21.67 -13.62 17.69
N ARG A 321 -20.95 -14.08 16.68
CA ARG A 321 -19.63 -14.72 16.86
C ARG A 321 -18.61 -13.70 17.34
N THR A 322 -18.60 -12.52 16.75
CA THR A 322 -17.73 -11.43 17.14
C THR A 322 -18.00 -10.97 18.59
N ALA A 323 -19.27 -10.81 18.96
CA ALA A 323 -19.65 -10.45 20.33
C ALA A 323 -19.13 -11.45 21.39
N ARG A 324 -19.01 -12.74 21.05
CA ARG A 324 -18.41 -13.74 21.96
C ARG A 324 -16.90 -13.57 22.12
N LEU A 325 -16.24 -12.99 21.13
CA LEU A 325 -14.81 -12.72 21.17
C LEU A 325 -14.48 -11.37 21.82
N LEU A 326 -15.49 -10.52 21.98
CA LEU A 326 -15.41 -9.20 22.59
C LEU A 326 -16.39 -9.07 23.78
N PRO A 327 -16.18 -9.79 24.87
CA PRO A 327 -17.04 -9.66 26.05
C PRO A 327 -16.96 -8.22 26.57
N GLY A 328 -18.12 -7.63 26.85
CA GLY A 328 -18.22 -6.25 27.29
C GLY A 328 -18.47 -5.22 26.20
N TYR A 329 -18.74 -5.68 24.95
CA TYR A 329 -19.09 -4.80 23.85
C TYR A 329 -20.42 -5.18 23.20
N THR A 330 -21.25 -4.18 22.95
CA THR A 330 -22.42 -4.28 22.09
C THR A 330 -22.07 -3.87 20.69
N LEU A 331 -22.21 -4.79 19.74
CA LEU A 331 -21.92 -4.56 18.33
C LEU A 331 -23.13 -3.93 17.63
N SER A 332 -22.87 -2.88 16.85
CA SER A 332 -23.90 -2.17 16.10
C SER A 332 -24.61 -3.09 15.09
N GLU A 333 -25.87 -2.80 14.84
CA GLU A 333 -26.66 -3.36 13.72
C GLU A 333 -26.50 -2.52 12.44
N GLN A 334 -25.84 -1.38 12.56
CA GLN A 334 -25.62 -0.45 11.49
C GLN A 334 -24.21 -0.58 10.94
N LEU A 335 -24.10 -0.73 9.64
CA LEU A 335 -22.88 -0.53 8.89
C LEU A 335 -22.96 0.81 8.18
N LEU A 336 -21.96 1.62 8.36
CA LEU A 336 -21.83 2.91 7.69
C LEU A 336 -20.84 2.76 6.54
N LEU A 337 -21.24 3.18 5.35
CA LEU A 337 -20.32 3.33 4.25
C LEU A 337 -19.77 4.74 4.30
N LEU A 338 -18.51 4.85 4.62
CA LEU A 338 -17.81 6.12 4.68
C LEU A 338 -16.83 6.27 3.54
N THR A 339 -16.76 7.48 3.01
CA THR A 339 -15.55 7.97 2.41
C THR A 339 -14.82 8.71 3.52
N MET A 340 -13.81 8.08 4.08
CA MET A 340 -13.01 8.72 5.12
C MET A 340 -12.10 9.75 4.47
N ASP A 341 -12.51 11.01 4.54
CA ASP A 341 -11.61 12.13 4.41
C ASP A 341 -10.98 12.37 5.79
N GLY A 342 -10.11 11.47 6.18
CA GLY A 342 -9.17 11.77 7.25
C GLY A 342 -8.09 12.66 6.67
N ASN A 343 -8.16 13.96 6.89
CA ASN A 343 -7.21 14.89 6.29
C ASN A 343 -6.97 14.52 4.82
N GLU A 344 -7.83 14.98 3.96
CA GLU A 344 -7.74 15.03 2.48
C GLU A 344 -6.74 14.10 1.73
N GLU A 345 -5.86 13.40 2.43
CA GLU A 345 -4.70 12.67 1.93
C GLU A 345 -4.94 11.19 1.72
N GLU A 346 -5.89 10.60 2.46
CA GLU A 346 -6.29 9.21 2.30
C GLU A 346 -7.81 9.13 2.16
N THR A 347 -8.30 9.18 0.96
CA THR A 347 -9.70 8.87 0.69
C THR A 347 -9.90 7.37 0.77
N ASN A 348 -9.99 6.86 1.97
CA ASN A 348 -10.31 5.47 2.23
C ASN A 348 -11.82 5.35 2.26
N THR A 349 -12.37 4.66 1.28
CA THR A 349 -13.77 4.28 1.25
C THR A 349 -13.92 2.91 1.88
N GLY A 350 -14.88 2.72 2.74
CA GLY A 350 -15.11 1.42 3.34
C GLY A 350 -16.34 1.36 4.22
N PHE A 351 -16.66 0.16 4.65
CA PHE A 351 -17.65 -0.04 5.69
C PHE A 351 -17.02 0.18 7.05
N TYR A 352 -17.74 0.89 7.90
CA TYR A 352 -17.35 1.00 9.27
C TYR A 352 -18.51 0.62 10.21
N MET A 353 -18.18 0.07 11.36
CA MET A 353 -19.13 -0.36 12.37
C MET A 353 -18.75 0.26 13.71
N GLU A 354 -19.73 0.88 14.37
CA GLU A 354 -19.57 1.37 15.73
C GLU A 354 -19.93 0.27 16.74
N ASN A 355 -19.11 0.15 17.76
CA ASN A 355 -19.32 -0.82 18.82
C ASN A 355 -19.27 -0.08 20.17
N ALA A 356 -20.30 -0.21 20.97
CA ALA A 356 -20.37 0.43 22.26
C ALA A 356 -19.83 -0.47 23.37
N TYR A 357 -19.21 0.14 24.38
CA TYR A 357 -18.79 -0.56 25.58
C TYR A 357 -19.98 -0.73 26.52
N ASP A 358 -20.28 -1.96 27.00
CA ASP A 358 -21.50 -2.24 27.77
C ASP A 358 -21.59 -1.47 29.10
N THR A 359 -20.45 -1.19 29.73
CA THR A 359 -20.37 -0.44 30.98
C THR A 359 -20.32 1.06 30.83
N ASP A 360 -19.99 1.52 29.63
CA ASP A 360 -19.97 2.93 29.25
C ASP A 360 -20.35 3.09 27.75
N PRO A 361 -21.66 3.15 27.45
CA PRO A 361 -22.14 3.28 26.07
C PRO A 361 -21.70 4.56 25.36
N SER A 362 -21.16 5.55 26.06
CA SER A 362 -20.56 6.73 25.44
C SER A 362 -19.20 6.46 24.85
N TYR A 363 -18.56 5.37 25.24
CA TYR A 363 -17.28 4.93 24.71
C TYR A 363 -17.52 4.03 23.48
N ILE A 364 -17.30 4.61 22.30
CA ILE A 364 -17.57 3.95 21.03
C ILE A 364 -16.24 3.55 20.38
N TRP A 365 -16.13 2.27 20.02
CA TRP A 365 -15.07 1.75 19.19
C TRP A 365 -15.51 1.67 17.73
N LYS A 366 -14.63 2.04 16.80
CA LYS A 366 -14.92 2.02 15.38
C LYS A 366 -14.07 0.97 14.71
N SER A 367 -14.69 0.08 13.95
CA SER A 367 -14.04 -0.91 13.10
C SER A 367 -14.20 -0.50 11.66
N TYR A 368 -13.11 -0.44 10.92
CA TYR A 368 -13.10 -0.04 9.52
C TYR A 368 -12.74 -1.21 8.62
N TYR A 369 -13.47 -1.36 7.53
CA TYR A 369 -13.20 -2.32 6.46
C TYR A 369 -13.04 -1.56 5.16
N MET A 370 -11.80 -1.30 4.78
CA MET A 370 -11.47 -0.53 3.60
C MET A 370 -11.83 -1.29 2.34
N MET A 371 -12.59 -0.65 1.45
CA MET A 371 -13.07 -1.23 0.21
C MET A 371 -13.06 -0.18 -0.90
N ASP A 372 -12.78 -0.61 -2.12
CA ASP A 372 -13.01 0.20 -3.32
C ASP A 372 -14.33 -0.20 -3.96
N PHE A 373 -15.07 0.80 -4.39
CA PHE A 373 -16.28 0.67 -5.19
C PHE A 373 -15.94 1.13 -6.62
N VAL A 374 -15.79 0.16 -7.52
CA VAL A 374 -15.29 0.42 -8.87
C VAL A 374 -16.34 0.05 -9.93
N GLY A 375 -16.29 0.74 -11.07
CA GLY A 375 -17.14 0.44 -12.20
C GLY A 375 -16.84 -0.92 -12.82
N VAL A 376 -17.85 -1.49 -13.47
CA VAL A 376 -17.77 -2.79 -14.14
C VAL A 376 -17.76 -2.58 -15.65
N ALA A 377 -16.77 -3.13 -16.32
CA ALA A 377 -16.66 -3.03 -17.77
C ALA A 377 -17.90 -3.61 -18.47
N GLY A 378 -18.42 -2.87 -19.43
CA GLY A 378 -19.63 -3.24 -20.19
C GLY A 378 -20.96 -3.04 -19.46
N ALA A 379 -20.94 -2.49 -18.24
CA ALA A 379 -22.15 -2.20 -17.47
C ALA A 379 -22.08 -0.79 -16.86
N THR A 380 -23.10 0.02 -17.12
CA THR A 380 -23.18 1.40 -16.59
C THR A 380 -23.93 1.48 -15.27
N ASP A 381 -24.58 0.39 -14.87
CA ASP A 381 -25.42 0.27 -13.69
C ASP A 381 -24.88 -0.73 -12.66
N GLN A 382 -23.60 -1.13 -12.79
CA GLN A 382 -23.00 -2.11 -11.88
C GLN A 382 -21.79 -1.56 -11.17
N VAL A 383 -21.64 -1.97 -9.91
CA VAL A 383 -20.47 -1.69 -9.07
C VAL A 383 -19.85 -2.98 -8.60
N LYS A 384 -18.51 -3.02 -8.59
CA LYS A 384 -17.74 -4.08 -7.96
C LYS A 384 -17.17 -3.56 -6.65
N ILE A 385 -17.31 -4.35 -5.60
CA ILE A 385 -16.73 -4.09 -4.28
C ILE A 385 -15.43 -4.86 -4.18
N LEU A 386 -14.33 -4.18 -3.97
CA LEU A 386 -12.99 -4.76 -3.81
C LEU A 386 -12.48 -4.48 -2.40
N ILE A 387 -11.98 -5.48 -1.72
CA ILE A 387 -11.37 -5.30 -0.40
C ILE A 387 -9.96 -4.79 -0.58
N ASN A 388 -9.69 -3.58 -0.12
CA ASN A 388 -8.39 -2.93 -0.23
C ASN A 388 -7.37 -3.45 0.74
N ASN A 389 -7.77 -3.44 2.00
CA ASN A 389 -6.92 -3.87 3.09
C ASN A 389 -7.81 -4.54 4.13
N PRO A 390 -7.69 -5.85 4.32
CA PRO A 390 -8.39 -6.55 5.39
C PRO A 390 -7.85 -6.17 6.76
N LYS A 391 -6.80 -5.36 6.84
CA LYS A 391 -6.20 -4.94 8.08
C LYS A 391 -6.53 -3.50 8.40
N ASP A 392 -7.42 -3.37 9.31
CA ASP A 392 -7.46 -2.23 10.20
C ASP A 392 -6.46 -2.47 11.33
N GLU A 393 -5.22 -2.07 11.14
CA GLU A 393 -4.18 -2.18 12.16
C GLU A 393 -4.39 -1.22 13.33
N GLY A 394 -5.20 -0.20 13.13
CA GLY A 394 -5.44 0.84 14.12
C GLY A 394 -6.43 0.45 15.17
N ASN A 395 -7.32 -0.47 14.88
CA ASN A 395 -8.33 -0.84 15.84
C ASN A 395 -8.02 -2.15 16.52
N TYR A 396 -8.00 -2.09 17.83
CA TYR A 396 -7.91 -3.19 18.77
C TYR A 396 -8.99 -4.28 18.60
N LEU A 397 -9.80 -4.19 17.56
CA LEU A 397 -10.77 -5.19 17.16
C LEU A 397 -10.12 -6.39 16.46
N PHE A 398 -8.85 -6.59 16.72
CA PHE A 398 -8.13 -7.81 16.42
C PHE A 398 -8.95 -9.08 16.74
N TYR A 399 -9.75 -9.05 17.78
CA TYR A 399 -10.59 -10.15 18.20
C TYR A 399 -11.93 -10.26 17.46
N SER A 400 -12.37 -9.20 16.79
CA SER A 400 -13.62 -9.22 16.00
C SER A 400 -13.40 -9.58 14.53
N ARG A 401 -12.15 -9.68 14.11
CA ARG A 401 -11.76 -9.82 12.71
C ARG A 401 -12.40 -10.97 11.99
N GLU A 402 -12.21 -12.16 12.50
CA GLU A 402 -12.49 -13.37 11.74
C GLU A 402 -13.96 -13.47 11.28
N PRO A 403 -14.99 -13.33 12.13
CA PRO A 403 -16.35 -13.47 11.67
C PRO A 403 -16.85 -12.30 10.82
N ILE A 404 -16.51 -11.06 11.17
CA ILE A 404 -16.92 -9.86 10.40
C ILE A 404 -16.11 -9.74 9.12
N GLU A 405 -14.82 -9.99 9.17
CA GLU A 405 -13.96 -10.03 7.99
C GLU A 405 -14.47 -11.04 6.95
N LYS A 406 -14.84 -12.24 7.44
CA LYS A 406 -15.45 -13.25 6.58
C LYS A 406 -16.76 -12.75 5.97
N PHE A 407 -17.62 -12.10 6.77
CA PHE A 407 -18.86 -11.53 6.28
C PHE A 407 -18.58 -10.48 5.19
N MET A 408 -17.65 -9.55 5.42
CA MET A 408 -17.27 -8.52 4.44
C MET A 408 -16.67 -9.13 3.18
N THR A 409 -15.84 -10.15 3.33
CA THR A 409 -15.28 -10.92 2.21
C THR A 409 -16.38 -11.61 1.41
N ASP A 410 -17.35 -12.23 2.07
CA ASP A 410 -18.48 -12.88 1.40
C ASP A 410 -19.39 -11.85 0.71
N LEU A 411 -19.61 -10.67 1.32
CA LEU A 411 -20.32 -9.55 0.68
C LEU A 411 -19.61 -9.12 -0.60
N ALA A 412 -18.30 -8.89 -0.54
CA ALA A 412 -17.52 -8.52 -1.71
C ALA A 412 -17.54 -9.64 -2.78
N LYS A 413 -17.52 -10.92 -2.43
CA LYS A 413 -17.63 -12.07 -3.35
C LYS A 413 -18.94 -12.14 -4.15
N GLN A 414 -19.99 -11.50 -3.68
CA GLN A 414 -21.23 -11.40 -4.43
C GLN A 414 -21.17 -10.37 -5.57
N SER A 415 -20.10 -9.57 -5.63
CA SER A 415 -19.90 -8.61 -6.73
C SER A 415 -19.89 -9.30 -8.11
N PRO A 416 -20.29 -8.59 -9.16
CA PRO A 416 -20.78 -7.21 -9.13
C PRO A 416 -22.23 -7.07 -8.63
N TYR A 417 -22.55 -5.88 -8.16
CA TYR A 417 -23.90 -5.51 -7.75
C TYR A 417 -24.52 -4.56 -8.78
N LYS A 418 -25.75 -4.84 -9.21
CA LYS A 418 -26.56 -3.89 -9.94
C LYS A 418 -27.02 -2.80 -8.98
N VAL A 419 -26.86 -1.55 -9.37
CA VAL A 419 -27.27 -0.37 -8.61
C VAL A 419 -28.52 0.21 -9.23
N GLU A 420 -29.57 0.32 -8.44
CA GLU A 420 -30.84 0.91 -8.86
C GLU A 420 -31.28 1.97 -7.85
N GLU A 421 -31.85 3.06 -8.31
CA GLU A 421 -32.54 3.99 -7.43
C GLU A 421 -33.79 3.31 -6.88
N HIS A 422 -33.83 3.11 -5.56
CA HIS A 422 -34.96 2.49 -4.88
C HIS A 422 -35.98 3.53 -4.43
N SER A 423 -35.48 4.69 -3.98
CA SER A 423 -36.27 5.85 -3.60
C SER A 423 -35.37 7.10 -3.62
N ASP A 424 -35.95 8.25 -3.31
CA ASP A 424 -35.18 9.50 -3.17
C ASP A 424 -34.07 9.39 -2.10
N GLU A 425 -34.25 8.48 -1.13
CA GLU A 425 -33.31 8.29 -0.02
C GLU A 425 -32.38 7.09 -0.16
N TYR A 426 -32.69 6.13 -1.05
CA TYR A 426 -31.98 4.86 -1.10
C TYR A 426 -31.58 4.43 -2.50
N TYR A 427 -30.37 3.89 -2.62
CA TYR A 427 -29.98 2.97 -3.68
C TYR A 427 -30.22 1.53 -3.24
N LYS A 428 -30.65 0.67 -4.18
CA LYS A 428 -30.66 -0.79 -3.99
C LYS A 428 -29.49 -1.41 -4.75
N LEU A 429 -28.67 -2.16 -4.03
CA LEU A 429 -27.59 -2.95 -4.59
C LEU A 429 -28.03 -4.41 -4.60
N THR A 430 -28.15 -5.00 -5.79
CA THR A 430 -28.56 -6.40 -5.97
C THR A 430 -27.40 -7.17 -6.61
N ALA A 431 -26.97 -8.28 -6.02
CA ALA A 431 -25.91 -9.10 -6.59
C ALA A 431 -26.32 -9.67 -7.96
N VAL A 432 -25.49 -9.49 -8.95
CA VAL A 432 -25.79 -9.93 -10.33
C VAL A 432 -25.87 -11.47 -10.41
N ARG A 433 -25.10 -12.16 -9.60
CA ARG A 433 -25.04 -13.62 -9.56
C ARG A 433 -26.18 -14.27 -8.78
N ASP A 434 -26.76 -13.55 -7.82
CA ASP A 434 -27.85 -14.04 -6.98
C ASP A 434 -28.77 -12.87 -6.58
N ALA A 435 -29.89 -12.75 -7.28
CA ALA A 435 -30.87 -11.69 -7.05
C ALA A 435 -31.52 -11.74 -5.64
N ASN A 436 -31.35 -12.86 -4.89
CA ASN A 436 -31.79 -12.94 -3.51
C ASN A 436 -30.80 -12.26 -2.53
N VAL A 437 -29.64 -11.83 -3.01
CA VAL A 437 -28.67 -11.09 -2.21
C VAL A 437 -28.74 -9.62 -2.59
N TRP A 438 -29.29 -8.81 -1.71
CA TRP A 438 -29.43 -7.37 -1.93
C TRP A 438 -29.38 -6.59 -0.61
N PHE A 439 -29.06 -5.32 -0.67
CA PHE A 439 -29.12 -4.39 0.44
C PHE A 439 -29.38 -2.96 -0.06
N LEU A 440 -29.98 -2.15 0.81
CA LEU A 440 -30.19 -0.74 0.56
C LEU A 440 -29.05 0.07 1.16
N VAL A 441 -28.63 1.09 0.42
CA VAL A 441 -27.65 2.09 0.87
C VAL A 441 -28.38 3.43 0.88
N LYS A 442 -28.43 4.07 2.03
CA LYS A 442 -28.99 5.41 2.15
C LYS A 442 -28.04 6.41 1.49
N LYS A 443 -28.63 7.31 0.69
CA LYS A 443 -27.89 8.36 -0.04
C LYS A 443 -27.31 9.42 0.90
#